data_7b47f70688dbb27ee646805ee9b018d8
#
_entry.id   7b47f70688dbb27ee646805ee9b018d8
#
_cell.length_a   1.000
_cell.length_b   1.000
_cell.length_c   1.000
_cell.angle_alpha   90.00
_cell.angle_beta   90.00
_cell.angle_gamma   90.00
#
_symmetry.space_group_name_H-M   'P 1'
#
loop_
_entity.id
_entity.type
_entity.pdbx_description
1 polymer ?
#
loop_
_entity_poly.entity_id
_entity_poly.type
_entity_poly.pdbx_seq_one_letter_code
_entity_poly.pdbx_strand_id
1 'polypeptide(L)'
;EWICRPLNNPATLQFNAFADTDPKGFGLVQTDHEFANYQDTVDWYSKRPSLWVEPTTAWGEGSIDLLEIPTTGETLDNIVAFWTPKKPVAAGDSLNYGYKLYWSALPPVSTPLARVQATRSGMGGFVEGWAPGEHYPPVWARRFAVDFTGGGLDRLPQGTGIEPVVTCSNGKVQDFSVLVLDDIKGYRILFDWYPTNDSVEPVELRLFIRTNDRTLSETWLYQYFPPAPDKRKYP
;
A
#
# COMPACT_ATOMS: atom_id res chain seq x y z
N GLU A 1 10.46 8.94 -6.12
CA GLU A 1 10.03 8.10 -4.99
C GLU A 1 9.44 6.78 -5.49
N TRP A 2 9.65 5.68 -4.74
CA TRP A 2 8.95 4.42 -4.98
C TRP A 2 7.77 4.31 -4.03
N ILE A 3 6.59 4.02 -4.58
CA ILE A 3 5.33 3.98 -3.84
C ILE A 3 4.69 2.61 -4.02
N CYS A 4 4.25 2.02 -2.91
CA CYS A 4 3.34 0.88 -2.88
C CYS A 4 2.00 1.34 -2.33
N ARG A 5 0.94 1.16 -3.12
CA ARG A 5 -0.44 1.46 -2.74
C ARG A 5 -1.26 0.17 -2.80
N PRO A 6 -1.49 -0.50 -1.66
CA PRO A 6 -2.38 -1.67 -1.63
C PRO A 6 -3.75 -1.34 -2.20
N LEU A 7 -4.25 -2.18 -3.10
CA LEU A 7 -5.54 -2.00 -3.74
C LEU A 7 -6.68 -2.41 -2.81
N ASN A 8 -7.81 -1.72 -2.94
CA ASN A 8 -9.01 -2.00 -2.17
C ASN A 8 -10.20 -2.24 -3.12
N ASN A 9 -11.18 -3.00 -2.65
CA ASN A 9 -12.52 -2.98 -3.22
C ASN A 9 -13.37 -2.05 -2.33
N PRO A 10 -13.55 -0.79 -2.69
CA PRO A 10 -14.17 0.20 -1.81
C PRO A 10 -15.69 0.06 -1.80
N ALA A 11 -16.35 0.65 -0.80
CA ALA A 11 -17.83 0.72 -0.77
C ALA A 11 -18.40 1.74 -1.77
N THR A 12 -17.62 2.75 -2.13
CA THR A 12 -17.93 3.80 -3.11
C THR A 12 -16.74 3.99 -4.03
N LEU A 13 -17.00 4.45 -5.26
CA LEU A 13 -15.93 4.73 -6.23
C LEU A 13 -14.86 5.64 -5.64
N GLN A 14 -13.60 5.23 -5.76
CA GLN A 14 -12.43 5.98 -5.33
C GLN A 14 -11.58 6.36 -6.53
N PHE A 15 -11.06 7.57 -6.48
CA PHE A 15 -10.13 8.10 -7.47
C PHE A 15 -8.94 8.72 -6.75
N ASN A 16 -7.75 8.24 -7.07
CA ASN A 16 -6.50 8.72 -6.49
C ASN A 16 -5.56 9.15 -7.63
N ALA A 17 -4.90 10.29 -7.48
CA ALA A 17 -3.95 10.80 -8.47
C ALA A 17 -2.56 10.97 -7.83
N PHE A 18 -1.55 10.33 -8.41
CA PHE A 18 -0.16 10.39 -7.97
C PHE A 18 0.62 11.26 -8.97
N ALA A 19 0.81 12.54 -8.61
CA ALA A 19 1.51 13.49 -9.47
C ALA A 19 2.96 13.09 -9.69
N ASP A 20 3.41 13.12 -10.94
CA ASP A 20 4.79 12.83 -11.32
C ASP A 20 5.19 13.62 -12.57
N THR A 21 6.49 13.63 -12.85
CA THR A 21 7.07 14.17 -14.08
C THR A 21 7.99 13.10 -14.66
N ASP A 22 7.70 12.68 -15.89
CA ASP A 22 8.44 11.62 -16.57
C ASP A 22 8.54 10.34 -15.69
N PRO A 23 7.41 9.68 -15.38
CA PRO A 23 7.37 8.55 -14.47
C PRO A 23 8.32 7.45 -14.95
N LYS A 24 9.00 6.80 -14.00
CA LYS A 24 9.89 5.67 -14.30
C LYS A 24 9.13 4.38 -14.62
N GLY A 25 7.90 4.32 -14.19
CA GLY A 25 6.98 3.22 -14.45
C GLY A 25 5.91 3.10 -13.38
N PHE A 26 4.88 2.36 -13.70
CA PHE A 26 3.79 2.04 -12.78
C PHE A 26 3.13 0.73 -13.19
N GLY A 27 2.35 0.16 -12.30
CA GLY A 27 1.66 -1.09 -12.63
C GLY A 27 0.76 -1.61 -11.54
N LEU A 28 -0.02 -2.62 -11.89
CA LEU A 28 -0.80 -3.44 -10.97
C LEU A 28 0.01 -4.69 -10.66
N VAL A 29 0.44 -4.83 -9.42
CA VAL A 29 1.39 -5.86 -8.99
C VAL A 29 0.72 -6.81 -8.03
N GLN A 30 0.73 -8.10 -8.36
CA GLN A 30 0.38 -9.16 -7.44
C GLN A 30 1.61 -9.55 -6.63
N THR A 31 1.52 -9.46 -5.31
CA THR A 31 2.64 -9.76 -4.40
C THR A 31 2.55 -11.16 -3.80
N ASP A 32 1.38 -11.78 -3.82
CA ASP A 32 1.13 -13.11 -3.29
C ASP A 32 0.88 -14.10 -4.45
N HIS A 33 1.74 -15.08 -4.59
CA HIS A 33 1.66 -16.16 -5.59
C HIS A 33 1.55 -17.54 -4.93
N GLU A 34 1.32 -17.58 -3.61
CA GLU A 34 1.22 -18.84 -2.89
C GLU A 34 -0.17 -19.46 -3.09
N PHE A 35 -0.23 -20.64 -3.70
CA PHE A 35 -1.50 -21.34 -3.98
C PHE A 35 -2.32 -21.59 -2.71
N ALA A 36 -1.67 -21.88 -1.58
CA ALA A 36 -2.35 -22.16 -0.31
C ALA A 36 -3.22 -21.01 0.19
N ASN A 37 -2.90 -19.76 -0.19
CA ASN A 37 -3.65 -18.57 0.20
C ASN A 37 -4.95 -18.39 -0.62
N TYR A 38 -4.99 -18.93 -1.83
CA TYR A 38 -6.14 -18.81 -2.73
C TYR A 38 -6.98 -20.10 -2.77
N GLN A 39 -6.30 -21.26 -2.85
CA GLN A 39 -6.90 -22.59 -3.04
C GLN A 39 -7.87 -22.66 -4.24
N ASP A 40 -7.68 -21.77 -5.20
CA ASP A 40 -8.52 -21.60 -6.37
C ASP A 40 -7.95 -22.42 -7.54
N THR A 41 -8.78 -23.34 -8.08
CA THR A 41 -8.42 -24.21 -9.19
C THR A 41 -9.15 -23.86 -10.49
N VAL A 42 -9.95 -22.80 -10.50
CA VAL A 42 -10.70 -22.34 -11.67
C VAL A 42 -9.97 -21.21 -12.36
N ASP A 43 -9.74 -20.12 -11.66
CA ASP A 43 -9.15 -18.89 -12.21
C ASP A 43 -7.66 -18.74 -11.95
N TRP A 44 -7.10 -19.61 -11.09
CA TRP A 44 -5.67 -19.71 -10.80
C TRP A 44 -5.05 -18.37 -10.36
N TYR A 45 -5.66 -17.67 -9.41
CA TYR A 45 -5.19 -16.37 -8.91
C TYR A 45 -3.71 -16.37 -8.53
N SER A 46 -3.21 -17.46 -7.93
CA SER A 46 -1.79 -17.60 -7.60
C SER A 46 -0.85 -17.53 -8.81
N LYS A 47 -1.36 -17.74 -10.04
CA LYS A 47 -0.57 -17.71 -11.28
C LYS A 47 -0.79 -16.45 -12.12
N ARG A 48 -1.63 -15.52 -11.69
CA ARG A 48 -1.89 -14.30 -12.44
C ARG A 48 -0.65 -13.41 -12.46
N PRO A 49 -0.28 -12.86 -13.62
CA PRO A 49 0.89 -12.00 -13.71
C PRO A 49 0.60 -10.60 -13.18
N SER A 50 1.65 -9.95 -12.72
CA SER A 50 1.68 -8.48 -12.60
C SER A 50 1.79 -7.84 -13.98
N LEU A 51 1.27 -6.64 -14.12
CA LEU A 51 1.48 -5.78 -15.28
C LEU A 51 2.27 -4.55 -14.89
N TRP A 52 3.37 -4.28 -15.57
CA TRP A 52 4.18 -3.08 -15.40
C TRP A 52 4.28 -2.31 -16.71
N VAL A 53 4.07 -0.99 -16.63
CA VAL A 53 4.22 -0.04 -17.73
C VAL A 53 5.52 0.73 -17.51
N GLU A 54 6.45 0.63 -18.46
CA GLU A 54 7.72 1.37 -18.47
C GLU A 54 7.72 2.39 -19.62
N PRO A 55 7.64 3.70 -19.34
CA PRO A 55 7.81 4.72 -20.35
C PRO A 55 9.16 4.61 -21.06
N THR A 56 9.16 4.73 -22.40
CA THR A 56 10.37 4.75 -23.22
C THR A 56 10.64 6.13 -23.84
N THR A 57 9.71 7.06 -23.67
CA THR A 57 9.82 8.48 -24.03
C THR A 57 9.48 9.33 -22.82
N ALA A 58 9.84 10.61 -22.84
CA ALA A 58 9.36 11.57 -21.86
C ALA A 58 7.83 11.75 -22.00
N TRP A 59 7.10 11.66 -20.89
CA TRP A 59 5.65 11.84 -20.85
C TRP A 59 5.25 13.21 -20.30
N GLY A 60 6.23 13.95 -19.72
CA GLY A 60 6.04 15.28 -19.14
C GLY A 60 5.41 15.24 -17.76
N GLU A 61 4.82 16.38 -17.35
CA GLU A 61 4.08 16.50 -16.09
C GLU A 61 2.68 15.88 -16.20
N GLY A 62 2.25 15.19 -15.17
CA GLY A 62 0.93 14.58 -15.10
C GLY A 62 0.70 13.82 -13.80
N SER A 63 -0.15 12.83 -13.85
CA SER A 63 -0.40 11.91 -12.73
C SER A 63 -0.60 10.49 -13.22
N ILE A 64 -0.23 9.54 -12.37
CA ILE A 64 -0.71 8.18 -12.46
C ILE A 64 -2.00 8.13 -11.67
N ASP A 65 -3.09 7.90 -12.34
CA ASP A 65 -4.42 7.88 -11.76
C ASP A 65 -4.83 6.44 -11.47
N LEU A 66 -5.37 6.22 -10.27
CA LEU A 66 -5.89 4.94 -9.80
C LEU A 66 -7.39 5.08 -9.57
N LEU A 67 -8.16 4.29 -10.28
CA LEU A 67 -9.61 4.19 -10.14
C LEU A 67 -9.95 2.85 -9.52
N GLU A 68 -10.64 2.86 -8.38
CA GLU A 68 -11.13 1.68 -7.67
C GLU A 68 -12.67 1.75 -7.67
N ILE A 69 -13.32 0.82 -8.36
CA ILE A 69 -14.76 0.76 -8.56
C ILE A 69 -15.34 -0.33 -7.65
N PRO A 70 -16.41 -0.07 -6.87
CA PRO A 70 -17.05 -1.10 -6.05
C PRO A 70 -17.53 -2.26 -6.91
N THR A 71 -17.27 -3.48 -6.49
CA THR A 71 -17.85 -4.68 -7.11
C THR A 71 -18.24 -5.71 -6.05
N THR A 72 -19.29 -6.46 -6.34
CA THR A 72 -19.75 -7.58 -5.51
C THR A 72 -19.36 -8.93 -6.08
N GLY A 73 -18.70 -8.95 -7.24
CA GLY A 73 -18.32 -10.17 -7.93
C GLY A 73 -17.13 -9.97 -8.85
N GLU A 74 -16.63 -11.07 -9.36
CA GLU A 74 -15.39 -11.20 -10.12
C GLU A 74 -15.55 -10.89 -11.62
N THR A 75 -16.77 -10.73 -12.09
CA THR A 75 -17.07 -10.54 -13.53
C THR A 75 -16.81 -9.13 -14.03
N LEU A 76 -16.42 -8.20 -13.15
CA LEU A 76 -16.14 -6.81 -13.47
C LEU A 76 -14.68 -6.47 -13.12
N ASP A 77 -13.90 -6.08 -14.13
CA ASP A 77 -12.59 -5.46 -13.91
C ASP A 77 -12.78 -4.10 -13.26
N ASN A 78 -12.51 -4.02 -11.98
CA ASN A 78 -12.92 -2.89 -11.14
C ASN A 78 -11.76 -1.98 -10.72
N ILE A 79 -10.53 -2.25 -11.15
CA ILE A 79 -9.35 -1.45 -10.81
C ILE A 79 -8.60 -1.09 -12.07
N VAL A 80 -8.38 0.23 -12.25
CA VAL A 80 -7.70 0.77 -13.42
C VAL A 80 -6.61 1.74 -12.98
N ALA A 81 -5.41 1.58 -13.52
CA ALA A 81 -4.32 2.56 -13.38
C ALA A 81 -3.93 3.09 -14.75
N PHE A 82 -3.83 4.41 -14.90
CA PHE A 82 -3.52 5.05 -16.17
C PHE A 82 -2.81 6.39 -15.98
N TRP A 83 -2.18 6.88 -17.05
CA TRP A 83 -1.53 8.19 -17.08
C TRP A 83 -2.48 9.28 -17.53
N THR A 84 -2.50 10.39 -16.81
CA THR A 84 -3.21 11.62 -17.19
C THR A 84 -2.21 12.77 -17.33
N PRO A 85 -2.05 13.38 -18.54
CA PRO A 85 -1.18 14.53 -18.70
C PRO A 85 -1.75 15.76 -17.98
N LYS A 86 -0.88 16.55 -17.34
CA LYS A 86 -1.28 17.80 -16.68
C LYS A 86 -1.86 18.83 -17.66
N LYS A 87 -1.31 18.86 -18.87
CA LYS A 87 -1.82 19.76 -19.93
C LYS A 87 -3.15 19.22 -20.45
N PRO A 88 -4.23 20.01 -20.40
CA PRO A 88 -5.49 19.61 -21.01
C PRO A 88 -5.33 19.31 -22.50
N VAL A 89 -6.02 18.30 -22.98
CA VAL A 89 -6.04 17.91 -24.38
C VAL A 89 -7.22 18.56 -25.06
N ALA A 90 -6.99 19.24 -26.21
CA ALA A 90 -8.00 19.89 -27.01
C ALA A 90 -8.24 19.15 -28.31
N ALA A 91 -9.35 19.44 -28.97
CA ALA A 91 -9.65 18.89 -30.28
C ALA A 91 -8.57 19.28 -31.30
N GLY A 92 -8.00 18.31 -32.00
CA GLY A 92 -6.89 18.49 -32.95
C GLY A 92 -5.50 18.25 -32.33
N ASP A 93 -5.37 18.13 -31.02
CA ASP A 93 -4.09 17.75 -30.40
C ASP A 93 -3.72 16.30 -30.73
N SER A 94 -2.42 16.05 -30.82
CA SER A 94 -1.85 14.71 -30.99
C SER A 94 -0.88 14.43 -29.84
N LEU A 95 -1.06 13.32 -29.14
CA LEU A 95 -0.20 12.84 -28.07
C LEU A 95 0.52 11.59 -28.54
N ASN A 96 1.82 11.50 -28.28
CA ASN A 96 2.63 10.34 -28.62
C ASN A 96 3.32 9.82 -27.37
N TYR A 97 2.96 8.61 -26.95
CA TYR A 97 3.53 7.92 -25.79
C TYR A 97 4.25 6.66 -26.25
N GLY A 98 5.53 6.54 -25.92
CA GLY A 98 6.28 5.30 -26.08
C GLY A 98 6.36 4.58 -24.73
N TYR A 99 6.09 3.28 -24.70
CA TYR A 99 6.19 2.47 -23.49
C TYR A 99 6.42 0.99 -23.81
N LYS A 100 6.87 0.25 -22.81
CA LYS A 100 6.91 -1.22 -22.81
C LYS A 100 5.96 -1.75 -21.75
N LEU A 101 5.33 -2.88 -22.05
CA LEU A 101 4.53 -3.65 -21.09
C LEU A 101 5.28 -4.91 -20.71
N TYR A 102 5.34 -5.17 -19.40
CA TYR A 102 5.92 -6.39 -18.85
C TYR A 102 4.86 -7.16 -18.10
N TRP A 103 4.63 -8.38 -18.55
CA TRP A 103 3.75 -9.35 -17.89
C TRP A 103 4.63 -10.38 -17.21
N SER A 104 4.75 -10.33 -15.90
CA SER A 104 5.64 -11.18 -15.12
C SER A 104 5.17 -11.33 -13.68
N ALA A 105 5.72 -12.28 -12.94
CA ALA A 105 5.40 -12.42 -11.52
C ALA A 105 5.82 -11.18 -10.69
N LEU A 106 6.92 -10.55 -11.07
CA LEU A 106 7.42 -9.33 -10.40
C LEU A 106 7.69 -8.23 -11.43
N PRO A 107 7.60 -6.95 -11.04
CA PRO A 107 8.03 -5.84 -11.91
C PRO A 107 9.48 -6.03 -12.38
N PRO A 108 9.82 -5.62 -13.61
CA PRO A 108 11.17 -5.76 -14.18
C PRO A 108 12.19 -4.78 -13.58
N VAL A 109 11.78 -4.00 -12.59
CA VAL A 109 12.59 -2.97 -11.95
C VAL A 109 13.23 -3.46 -10.68
N SER A 110 14.52 -3.20 -10.54
CA SER A 110 15.25 -3.42 -9.30
C SER A 110 15.42 -2.10 -8.57
N THR A 111 14.91 -2.02 -7.37
CA THR A 111 15.17 -0.90 -6.45
C THR A 111 16.13 -1.36 -5.36
N PRO A 112 17.05 -0.49 -4.91
CA PRO A 112 17.90 -0.80 -3.74
C PRO A 112 17.10 -0.73 -2.42
N LEU A 113 15.84 -0.32 -2.47
CA LEU A 113 14.95 -0.17 -1.33
C LEU A 113 14.21 -1.48 -1.03
N ALA A 114 13.88 -1.68 0.23
CA ALA A 114 12.96 -2.73 0.64
C ALA A 114 11.56 -2.44 0.09
N ARG A 115 10.85 -3.49 -0.27
CA ARG A 115 9.49 -3.43 -0.77
C ARG A 115 8.48 -3.84 0.30
N VAL A 116 7.27 -3.36 0.19
CA VAL A 116 6.13 -3.84 0.97
C VAL A 116 5.75 -5.24 0.47
N GLN A 117 5.80 -6.20 1.37
CA GLN A 117 5.43 -7.59 1.08
C GLN A 117 3.96 -7.85 1.38
N ALA A 118 3.45 -7.31 2.49
CA ALA A 118 2.08 -7.52 2.92
C ALA A 118 1.58 -6.36 3.78
N THR A 119 0.27 -6.14 3.74
CA THR A 119 -0.45 -5.21 4.61
C THR A 119 -1.61 -5.95 5.26
N ARG A 120 -1.73 -5.80 6.58
CA ARG A 120 -2.86 -6.34 7.34
C ARG A 120 -3.38 -5.28 8.29
N SER A 121 -4.65 -5.34 8.62
CA SER A 121 -5.23 -4.47 9.64
C SER A 121 -6.26 -5.19 10.49
N GLY A 122 -6.36 -4.78 11.74
CA GLY A 122 -7.20 -5.41 12.74
C GLY A 122 -7.59 -4.45 13.87
N MET A 123 -8.09 -5.00 14.96
CA MET A 123 -8.35 -4.24 16.18
C MET A 123 -7.03 -3.74 16.77
N GLY A 124 -6.99 -2.46 17.15
CA GLY A 124 -5.86 -1.80 17.76
C GLY A 124 -6.08 -1.49 19.25
N GLY A 125 -5.14 -0.77 19.87
CA GLY A 125 -5.23 -0.36 21.27
C GLY A 125 -4.94 -1.46 22.28
N PHE A 126 -4.78 -2.69 21.85
CA PHE A 126 -4.44 -3.81 22.72
C PHE A 126 -2.93 -3.94 22.90
N VAL A 127 -2.51 -4.28 24.11
CA VAL A 127 -1.15 -4.72 24.37
C VAL A 127 -0.93 -6.03 23.60
N GLU A 128 0.23 -6.16 22.99
CA GLU A 128 0.59 -7.37 22.25
C GLU A 128 0.57 -8.59 23.16
N GLY A 129 -0.06 -9.68 22.70
CA GLY A 129 -0.22 -10.92 23.46
C GLY A 129 -1.50 -11.01 24.30
N TRP A 130 -2.31 -9.95 24.37
CA TRP A 130 -3.61 -10.03 25.05
C TRP A 130 -4.67 -10.63 24.11
N ALA A 131 -5.48 -11.52 24.64
CA ALA A 131 -6.64 -12.02 23.94
C ALA A 131 -7.75 -10.96 23.90
N PRO A 132 -8.44 -10.79 22.77
CA PRO A 132 -9.63 -9.94 22.71
C PRO A 132 -10.67 -10.37 23.77
N GLY A 133 -11.20 -9.39 24.51
CA GLY A 133 -12.19 -9.63 25.57
C GLY A 133 -11.65 -9.75 26.98
N GLU A 134 -10.33 -9.91 27.16
CA GLU A 134 -9.73 -9.89 28.52
C GLU A 134 -9.70 -8.46 29.08
N HIS A 135 -9.22 -7.52 28.28
CA HIS A 135 -9.16 -6.11 28.64
C HIS A 135 -9.41 -5.27 27.39
N TYR A 136 -10.53 -4.57 27.34
CA TYR A 136 -10.80 -3.64 26.27
C TYR A 136 -10.15 -2.29 26.56
N PRO A 137 -9.38 -1.73 25.59
CA PRO A 137 -8.85 -0.38 25.75
C PRO A 137 -10.00 0.64 25.82
N PRO A 138 -9.78 1.76 26.53
CA PRO A 138 -10.83 2.77 26.71
C PRO A 138 -11.18 3.53 25.41
N VAL A 139 -10.30 3.46 24.41
CA VAL A 139 -10.48 4.11 23.12
C VAL A 139 -10.29 3.11 22.01
N TRP A 140 -11.27 3.06 21.11
CA TRP A 140 -11.21 2.23 19.93
C TRP A 140 -10.08 2.69 18.99
N ALA A 141 -9.32 1.74 18.45
CA ALA A 141 -8.24 1.98 17.51
C ALA A 141 -8.22 0.94 16.39
N ARG A 142 -7.53 1.28 15.29
CA ARG A 142 -7.25 0.36 14.18
C ARG A 142 -5.76 0.10 14.11
N ARG A 143 -5.36 -1.16 14.24
CA ARG A 143 -3.98 -1.61 14.08
C ARG A 143 -3.67 -1.91 12.63
N PHE A 144 -2.49 -1.48 12.20
CA PHE A 144 -1.91 -1.83 10.92
C PHE A 144 -0.62 -2.62 11.15
N ALA A 145 -0.42 -3.64 10.30
CA ALA A 145 0.80 -4.42 10.21
C ALA A 145 1.30 -4.38 8.78
N VAL A 146 2.47 -3.78 8.57
CA VAL A 146 3.08 -3.65 7.24
C VAL A 146 4.41 -4.37 7.24
N ASP A 147 4.55 -5.36 6.35
CA ASP A 147 5.75 -6.19 6.22
C ASP A 147 6.63 -5.66 5.10
N PHE A 148 7.91 -5.44 5.40
CA PHE A 148 8.93 -5.01 4.45
C PHE A 148 9.98 -6.09 4.26
N THR A 149 10.40 -6.34 3.01
CA THR A 149 11.44 -7.31 2.66
C THR A 149 12.35 -6.81 1.54
N GLY A 150 13.53 -7.43 1.38
CA GLY A 150 14.50 -7.05 0.35
C GLY A 150 15.29 -5.78 0.70
N GLY A 151 15.82 -5.07 -0.29
CA GLY A 151 16.60 -3.85 -0.09
C GLY A 151 17.86 -4.02 0.77
N GLY A 152 18.28 -5.26 1.06
CA GLY A 152 19.38 -5.56 1.95
C GLY A 152 19.05 -5.45 3.44
N LEU A 153 17.77 -5.49 3.83
CA LEU A 153 17.35 -5.49 5.24
C LEU A 153 17.96 -6.66 6.02
N ASP A 154 18.11 -7.81 5.39
CA ASP A 154 18.75 -9.02 5.92
C ASP A 154 20.25 -8.89 6.20
N ARG A 155 20.88 -7.85 5.64
CA ARG A 155 22.32 -7.58 5.76
C ARG A 155 22.64 -6.40 6.65
N LEU A 156 21.65 -5.82 7.29
CA LEU A 156 21.86 -4.74 8.25
C LEU A 156 22.64 -5.28 9.46
N PRO A 157 23.59 -4.51 10.00
CA PRO A 157 24.27 -4.89 11.24
C PRO A 157 23.28 -5.17 12.36
N GLN A 158 23.59 -6.16 13.20
CA GLN A 158 22.79 -6.44 14.39
C GLN A 158 22.72 -5.19 15.27
N GLY A 159 21.51 -4.87 15.75
CA GLY A 159 21.28 -3.66 16.54
C GLY A 159 21.08 -2.38 15.72
N THR A 160 21.03 -2.47 14.38
CA THR A 160 20.63 -1.33 13.56
C THR A 160 19.24 -0.86 13.98
N GLY A 161 19.13 0.38 14.43
CA GLY A 161 17.84 1.00 14.74
C GLY A 161 17.02 1.20 13.47
N ILE A 162 15.90 0.51 13.37
CA ILE A 162 14.91 0.74 12.32
C ILE A 162 13.87 1.73 12.86
N GLU A 163 13.74 2.85 12.18
CA GLU A 163 12.80 3.90 12.53
C GLU A 163 11.66 3.94 11.52
N PRO A 164 10.41 3.61 11.94
CA PRO A 164 9.24 3.82 11.12
C PRO A 164 8.85 5.31 11.12
N VAL A 165 8.66 5.86 9.92
CA VAL A 165 8.14 7.23 9.75
C VAL A 165 6.72 7.10 9.25
N VAL A 166 5.75 7.36 10.13
CA VAL A 166 4.31 7.24 9.84
C VAL A 166 3.64 8.59 9.95
N THR A 167 2.81 8.92 8.97
CA THR A 167 1.95 10.10 8.99
C THR A 167 0.53 9.73 8.62
N CYS A 168 -0.44 10.54 9.08
CA CYS A 168 -1.84 10.40 8.72
C CYS A 168 -2.47 11.77 8.44
N SER A 169 -3.48 11.82 7.56
CA SER A 169 -4.20 13.06 7.22
C SER A 169 -5.19 13.48 8.31
N ASN A 170 -5.66 12.53 9.12
CA ASN A 170 -6.60 12.75 10.22
C ASN A 170 -6.38 11.68 11.30
N GLY A 171 -6.70 12.00 12.56
CA GLY A 171 -6.45 11.11 13.68
C GLY A 171 -5.04 11.22 14.24
N LYS A 172 -4.61 10.16 14.95
CA LYS A 172 -3.27 10.04 15.53
C LYS A 172 -2.73 8.63 15.26
N VAL A 173 -1.43 8.52 15.06
CA VAL A 173 -0.71 7.24 14.98
C VAL A 173 0.18 7.08 16.20
N GLN A 174 0.07 5.94 16.87
CA GLN A 174 0.77 5.62 18.13
C GLN A 174 1.06 4.11 18.20
N ASP A 175 1.63 3.67 19.31
CA ASP A 175 1.85 2.25 19.66
C ASP A 175 2.67 1.49 18.61
N PHE A 176 3.83 2.06 18.32
CA PHE A 176 4.74 1.50 17.32
C PHE A 176 5.50 0.29 17.83
N SER A 177 5.58 -0.76 17.00
CA SER A 177 6.50 -1.88 17.19
C SER A 177 7.22 -2.21 15.91
N VAL A 178 8.49 -2.58 16.04
CA VAL A 178 9.34 -3.05 14.94
C VAL A 178 9.75 -4.48 15.26
N LEU A 179 9.24 -5.42 14.48
CA LEU A 179 9.47 -6.85 14.68
C LEU A 179 10.32 -7.41 13.54
N VAL A 180 11.32 -8.21 13.87
CA VAL A 180 12.08 -8.97 12.88
C VAL A 180 11.22 -10.14 12.41
N LEU A 181 11.17 -10.36 11.10
CA LEU A 181 10.52 -11.50 10.48
C LEU A 181 11.55 -12.33 9.73
N ASP A 182 12.05 -13.37 10.37
CA ASP A 182 13.11 -14.23 9.83
C ASP A 182 12.67 -14.95 8.55
N ASP A 183 11.42 -15.39 8.48
CA ASP A 183 10.86 -16.13 7.36
C ASP A 183 10.91 -15.34 6.04
N ILE A 184 10.72 -14.04 6.09
CA ILE A 184 10.79 -13.16 4.92
C ILE A 184 12.10 -12.34 4.87
N LYS A 185 13.00 -12.54 5.83
CA LYS A 185 14.24 -11.77 5.99
C LYS A 185 13.98 -10.27 5.97
N GLY A 186 13.06 -9.83 6.77
CA GLY A 186 12.56 -8.47 6.78
C GLY A 186 12.03 -8.01 8.13
N TYR A 187 11.19 -6.99 8.10
CA TYR A 187 10.63 -6.37 9.30
C TYR A 187 9.14 -6.16 9.16
N ARG A 188 8.40 -6.34 10.26
CA ARG A 188 7.02 -5.91 10.41
C ARG A 188 6.99 -4.63 11.21
N ILE A 189 6.29 -3.65 10.70
CA ILE A 189 5.96 -2.43 11.41
C ILE A 189 4.51 -2.53 11.85
N LEU A 190 4.30 -2.44 13.17
CA LEU A 190 2.98 -2.30 13.77
C LEU A 190 2.79 -0.86 14.19
N PHE A 191 1.59 -0.35 14.01
CA PHE A 191 1.15 0.92 14.58
C PHE A 191 -0.37 0.96 14.69
N ASP A 192 -0.88 1.76 15.63
CA ASP A 192 -2.30 1.97 15.82
C ASP A 192 -2.70 3.38 15.38
N TRP A 193 -3.78 3.44 14.60
CA TRP A 193 -4.46 4.69 14.29
C TRP A 193 -5.63 4.90 15.24
N TYR A 194 -5.70 6.09 15.84
CA TYR A 194 -6.75 6.52 16.76
C TYR A 194 -7.56 7.65 16.13
N PRO A 195 -8.91 7.59 16.14
CA PRO A 195 -9.72 8.73 15.74
C PRO A 195 -9.58 9.87 16.74
N THR A 196 -9.58 11.10 16.25
CA THR A 196 -9.60 12.32 17.07
C THR A 196 -10.90 13.11 16.92
N ASN A 197 -11.79 12.64 16.04
CA ASN A 197 -13.11 13.21 15.76
C ASN A 197 -14.04 12.14 15.18
N ASP A 198 -15.27 12.51 14.89
CA ASP A 198 -16.33 11.63 14.37
C ASP A 198 -16.33 11.50 12.83
N SER A 199 -15.36 12.08 12.14
CA SER A 199 -15.27 12.01 10.68
C SER A 199 -15.22 10.56 10.19
N VAL A 200 -15.90 10.27 9.11
CA VAL A 200 -15.88 9.01 8.35
C VAL A 200 -15.13 9.17 7.02
N GLU A 201 -14.64 10.38 6.76
CA GLU A 201 -13.84 10.64 5.56
C GLU A 201 -12.59 9.74 5.52
N PRO A 202 -12.15 9.36 4.34
CA PRO A 202 -10.93 8.57 4.17
C PRO A 202 -9.72 9.21 4.85
N VAL A 203 -8.92 8.38 5.51
CA VAL A 203 -7.67 8.77 6.14
C VAL A 203 -6.51 8.28 5.28
N GLU A 204 -5.70 9.19 4.78
CA GLU A 204 -4.46 8.85 4.09
C GLU A 204 -3.38 8.54 5.11
N LEU A 205 -2.85 7.32 5.04
CA LEU A 205 -1.73 6.84 5.84
C LEU A 205 -0.49 6.72 4.95
N ARG A 206 0.64 7.16 5.46
CA ARG A 206 1.93 7.04 4.78
C ARG A 206 2.95 6.44 5.74
N LEU A 207 3.69 5.42 5.30
CA LEU A 207 4.75 4.78 6.07
C LEU A 207 5.96 4.48 5.18
N PHE A 208 7.15 4.76 5.69
CA PHE A 208 8.40 4.19 5.21
C PHE A 208 9.32 3.92 6.40
N ILE A 209 10.35 3.10 6.19
CA ILE A 209 11.36 2.83 7.22
C ILE A 209 12.69 3.46 6.84
N ARG A 210 13.41 3.92 7.86
CA ARG A 210 14.76 4.49 7.72
C ARG A 210 15.69 4.02 8.85
N THR A 211 16.97 4.24 8.69
CA THR A 211 17.96 4.19 9.76
C THR A 211 18.81 5.45 9.70
N ASN A 212 18.87 6.19 10.78
CA ASN A 212 19.41 7.56 10.77
C ASN A 212 18.68 8.37 9.67
N ASP A 213 19.46 8.99 8.74
CA ASP A 213 18.87 9.78 7.63
C ASP A 213 18.73 8.98 6.32
N ARG A 214 19.04 7.67 6.33
CA ARG A 214 18.96 6.83 5.13
C ARG A 214 17.62 6.11 5.05
N THR A 215 16.85 6.42 4.02
CA THR A 215 15.63 5.66 3.67
C THR A 215 16.00 4.23 3.27
N LEU A 216 15.30 3.26 3.82
CA LEU A 216 15.52 1.82 3.60
C LEU A 216 14.43 1.19 2.73
N SER A 217 13.24 1.77 2.66
CA SER A 217 12.11 1.17 1.95
C SER A 217 11.46 2.12 0.94
N GLU A 218 10.68 1.53 0.04
CA GLU A 218 9.64 2.28 -0.66
C GLU A 218 8.63 2.87 0.33
N THR A 219 7.81 3.80 -0.14
CA THR A 219 6.74 4.40 0.66
C THR A 219 5.46 3.60 0.49
N TRP A 220 4.94 3.07 1.59
CA TRP A 220 3.61 2.52 1.67
C TRP A 220 2.61 3.66 1.83
N LEU A 221 1.61 3.71 0.95
CA LEU A 221 0.45 4.59 1.05
C LEU A 221 -0.80 3.75 1.23
N TYR A 222 -1.68 4.14 2.12
CA TYR A 222 -2.92 3.42 2.37
C TYR A 222 -4.06 4.37 2.66
N GLN A 223 -5.18 4.17 1.97
CA GLN A 223 -6.40 4.89 2.23
C GLN A 223 -7.28 4.05 3.16
N TYR A 224 -7.45 4.53 4.38
CA TYR A 224 -8.27 3.88 5.38
C TYR A 224 -9.64 4.53 5.50
N PHE A 225 -10.69 3.72 5.51
CA PHE A 225 -12.08 4.16 5.66
C PHE A 225 -12.54 3.88 7.09
N PRO A 226 -12.58 4.90 7.98
CA PRO A 226 -13.01 4.70 9.35
C PRO A 226 -14.50 4.31 9.40
N PRO A 227 -14.89 3.37 10.25
CA PRO A 227 -16.32 3.10 10.45
C PRO A 227 -17.02 4.29 11.11
N ALA A 228 -18.35 4.32 11.03
CA ALA A 228 -19.16 5.32 11.72
C ALA A 228 -18.92 5.28 13.24
N PRO A 229 -19.03 6.42 13.95
CA PRO A 229 -18.68 6.50 15.38
C PRO A 229 -19.40 5.48 16.26
N ASP A 230 -20.66 5.17 15.99
CA ASP A 230 -21.44 4.16 16.70
C ASP A 230 -20.91 2.73 16.54
N LYS A 231 -20.08 2.50 15.50
CA LYS A 231 -19.40 1.23 15.21
C LYS A 231 -17.96 1.19 15.72
N ARG A 232 -17.41 2.31 16.22
CA ARG A 232 -16.07 2.40 16.80
C ARG A 232 -16.05 1.89 18.24
N LYS A 233 -16.35 0.61 18.40
CA LYS A 233 -16.38 -0.07 19.69
C LYS A 233 -15.85 -1.49 19.56
N TYR A 234 -15.36 -2.00 20.66
CA TYR A 234 -14.98 -3.41 20.75
C TYR A 234 -16.24 -4.27 20.99
N PRO A 235 -16.20 -5.57 20.59
CA PRO A 235 -17.33 -6.49 20.74
C PRO A 235 -17.72 -6.68 22.22
#